data_1315df8dd613396658690ef475310f42
#
_entry.id   1315df8dd613396658690ef475310f42
#
_cell.length_a   1.000
_cell.length_b   1.000
_cell.length_c   1.000
_cell.angle_alpha   90.00
_cell.angle_beta   90.00
_cell.angle_gamma   90.00
#
_symmetry.space_group_name_H-M   'P 1'
#
loop_
_entity.id
_entity.type
_entity.pdbx_description
1 polymer ?
#
loop_
_entity_poly.entity_id
_entity_poly.type
_entity_poly.pdbx_seq_one_letter_code
_entity_poly.pdbx_strand_id
1 'polypeptide(L)'
;MRARAPYPAGVDEHYFTASPSAEDRRFPLSVRLAGRELELVSSSAVFSGHGLDKATSVLLDRLDEVAEPPTDGTLVDLGCGWGPIALTAALLHPGLRVVAVDVSERARELTAENARRAGLENVQVLSPEEVPEDLAVDAMW
;
A
#
# COMPACT_ATOMS: atom_id res chain seq x y z
N MET A 1 11.57 -1.32 39.87
CA MET A 1 12.06 -0.81 38.59
C MET A 1 12.67 -1.98 37.84
N ARG A 2 11.92 -2.58 36.90
CA ARG A 2 12.41 -3.72 36.09
C ARG A 2 12.99 -3.17 34.81
N ALA A 3 14.29 -3.38 34.59
CA ALA A 3 14.98 -3.05 33.36
C ALA A 3 14.36 -3.83 32.19
N ARG A 4 13.96 -3.12 31.12
CA ARG A 4 13.62 -3.73 29.85
C ARG A 4 14.87 -4.40 29.28
N ALA A 5 14.76 -5.70 28.94
CA ALA A 5 15.78 -6.39 28.20
C ALA A 5 16.01 -5.71 26.84
N PRO A 6 17.26 -5.61 26.38
CA PRO A 6 17.53 -5.07 25.05
C PRO A 6 16.94 -6.01 23.99
N TYR A 7 16.31 -5.44 22.97
CA TYR A 7 15.90 -6.15 21.78
C TYR A 7 17.09 -6.91 21.18
N PRO A 8 16.89 -8.16 20.68
CA PRO A 8 17.96 -8.88 20.04
C PRO A 8 18.44 -8.10 18.81
N ALA A 9 19.74 -7.84 18.75
CA ALA A 9 20.41 -7.33 17.58
C ALA A 9 20.24 -8.35 16.44
N GLY A 10 19.50 -7.99 15.38
CA GLY A 10 19.29 -8.88 14.24
C GLY A 10 17.97 -8.70 13.51
N VAL A 11 17.24 -7.62 13.73
CA VAL A 11 16.16 -7.23 12.84
C VAL A 11 16.83 -6.52 11.65
N ASP A 12 16.75 -7.11 10.47
CA ASP A 12 17.32 -6.57 9.24
C ASP A 12 16.93 -5.09 9.09
N GLU A 13 17.94 -4.20 9.17
CA GLU A 13 17.78 -2.75 8.96
C GLU A 13 17.17 -2.39 7.60
N HIS A 14 17.04 -3.39 6.71
CA HIS A 14 16.54 -3.21 5.34
C HIS A 14 15.03 -3.02 5.23
N TYR A 15 14.26 -3.34 6.27
CA TYR A 15 12.80 -3.30 6.20
C TYR A 15 12.21 -1.90 6.36
N PHE A 16 12.92 -0.97 6.99
CA PHE A 16 12.43 0.37 7.35
C PHE A 16 13.29 1.50 6.79
N THR A 17 14.16 1.24 5.83
CA THR A 17 14.94 2.29 5.19
C THR A 17 14.16 2.95 4.07
N ALA A 18 14.18 4.27 4.01
CA ALA A 18 13.50 5.04 2.97
C ALA A 18 14.01 4.72 1.55
N SER A 19 15.25 4.25 1.44
CA SER A 19 15.90 3.86 0.18
C SER A 19 16.72 2.58 0.38
N PRO A 20 16.15 1.39 0.15
CA PRO A 20 16.90 0.14 0.23
C PRO A 20 18.04 0.09 -0.81
N SER A 21 19.20 -0.40 -0.41
CA SER A 21 20.41 -0.48 -1.25
C SER A 21 20.38 -1.59 -2.32
N ALA A 22 19.33 -2.43 -2.34
CA ALA A 22 19.19 -3.49 -3.32
C ALA A 22 18.86 -2.95 -4.73
N GLU A 23 19.41 -3.56 -5.78
CA GLU A 23 19.02 -3.25 -7.15
C GLU A 23 17.52 -3.39 -7.33
N ASP A 24 16.87 -2.29 -7.75
CA ASP A 24 15.45 -2.24 -8.03
C ASP A 24 15.17 -2.87 -9.39
N ARG A 25 14.77 -4.13 -9.40
CA ARG A 25 14.31 -4.79 -10.61
C ARG A 25 12.79 -4.68 -10.68
N ARG A 26 12.34 -3.78 -11.54
CA ARG A 26 10.91 -3.66 -11.86
C ARG A 26 10.51 -4.74 -12.85
N PHE A 27 9.33 -5.30 -12.65
CA PHE A 27 8.77 -6.32 -13.53
C PHE A 27 7.24 -6.11 -13.68
N PRO A 28 6.67 -6.50 -14.86
CA PRO A 28 5.25 -6.43 -15.07
C PRO A 28 4.52 -7.39 -14.14
N LEU A 29 3.35 -6.97 -13.67
CA LEU A 29 2.48 -7.71 -12.78
C LEU A 29 1.06 -7.71 -13.33
N SER A 30 0.61 -8.86 -13.86
CA SER A 30 -0.79 -9.07 -14.21
C SER A 30 -1.55 -9.51 -12.98
N VAL A 31 -2.54 -8.75 -12.56
CA VAL A 31 -3.29 -9.01 -11.34
C VAL A 31 -4.76 -8.64 -11.49
N ARG A 32 -5.61 -9.36 -10.77
CA ARG A 32 -7.03 -9.06 -10.69
C ARG A 32 -7.34 -8.33 -9.39
N LEU A 33 -7.83 -7.10 -9.49
CA LEU A 33 -8.26 -6.28 -8.36
C LEU A 33 -9.69 -5.79 -8.61
N ALA A 34 -10.55 -5.87 -7.60
CA ALA A 34 -11.95 -5.45 -7.71
C ALA A 34 -12.65 -5.98 -8.97
N GLY A 35 -12.39 -7.24 -9.33
CA GLY A 35 -12.95 -7.87 -10.51
C GLY A 35 -12.36 -7.43 -11.87
N ARG A 36 -11.37 -6.54 -11.89
CA ARG A 36 -10.70 -6.03 -13.09
C ARG A 36 -9.32 -6.62 -13.27
N GLU A 37 -9.01 -7.10 -14.46
CA GLU A 37 -7.65 -7.49 -14.84
C GLU A 37 -6.83 -6.24 -15.13
N LEU A 38 -5.67 -6.11 -14.46
CA LEU A 38 -4.80 -4.96 -14.55
C LEU A 38 -3.37 -5.38 -14.85
N GLU A 39 -2.71 -4.61 -15.72
CA GLU A 39 -1.29 -4.72 -16.00
C GLU A 39 -0.55 -3.63 -15.23
N LEU A 40 0.00 -4.03 -14.08
CA LEU A 40 0.69 -3.17 -13.13
C LEU A 40 2.20 -3.43 -13.13
N VAL A 41 2.89 -2.82 -12.19
CA VAL A 41 4.34 -3.00 -12.00
C VAL A 41 4.62 -3.33 -10.54
N SER A 42 5.54 -4.25 -10.31
CA SER A 42 6.12 -4.51 -9.01
C SER A 42 7.64 -4.46 -9.07
N SER A 43 8.31 -4.68 -7.95
CA SER A 43 9.74 -4.59 -7.81
C SER A 43 10.27 -5.60 -6.79
N SER A 44 11.48 -6.09 -7.04
CA SER A 44 12.19 -6.99 -6.12
C SER A 44 12.54 -6.34 -4.77
N ALA A 45 12.51 -5.02 -4.72
CA ALA A 45 12.81 -4.25 -3.50
C ALA A 45 11.60 -4.03 -2.59
N VAL A 46 10.39 -4.39 -3.06
CA VAL A 46 9.15 -4.27 -2.30
C VAL A 46 8.72 -5.66 -1.86
N PHE A 47 8.32 -5.79 -0.61
CA PHE A 47 7.81 -7.03 -0.05
C PHE A 47 6.63 -7.55 -0.87
N SER A 48 6.55 -8.87 -1.09
CA SER A 48 5.58 -9.52 -1.98
C SER A 48 5.71 -9.12 -3.46
N GLY A 49 6.93 -8.84 -3.92
CA GLY A 49 7.23 -8.41 -5.28
C GLY A 49 6.75 -9.34 -6.40
N HIS A 50 6.44 -10.60 -6.13
CA HIS A 50 6.03 -11.61 -7.11
C HIS A 50 4.51 -11.81 -7.21
N GLY A 51 3.71 -10.87 -6.74
CA GLY A 51 2.25 -10.92 -6.82
C GLY A 51 1.59 -10.55 -5.49
N LEU A 52 0.30 -10.86 -5.39
CA LEU A 52 -0.43 -10.77 -4.13
C LEU A 52 0.03 -11.89 -3.21
N ASP A 53 0.46 -11.54 -1.99
CA ASP A 53 0.60 -12.56 -0.97
C ASP A 53 -0.77 -13.13 -0.60
N LYS A 54 -0.76 -14.34 -0.07
CA LYS A 54 -2.00 -15.07 0.21
C LYS A 54 -2.90 -14.34 1.21
N ALA A 55 -2.33 -13.66 2.19
CA ALA A 55 -3.10 -12.94 3.20
C ALA A 55 -3.77 -11.71 2.60
N THR A 56 -3.03 -10.94 1.80
CA THR A 56 -3.57 -9.78 1.07
C THR A 56 -4.65 -10.20 0.08
N SER A 57 -4.45 -11.31 -0.66
CA SER A 57 -5.48 -11.84 -1.58
C SER A 57 -6.78 -12.17 -0.85
N VAL A 58 -6.71 -12.89 0.27
CA VAL A 58 -7.90 -13.22 1.08
C VAL A 58 -8.57 -11.96 1.63
N LEU A 59 -7.79 -10.98 2.06
CA LEU A 59 -8.33 -9.70 2.54
C LEU A 59 -9.09 -8.97 1.43
N LEU A 60 -8.50 -8.86 0.25
CA LEU A 60 -9.10 -8.18 -0.88
C LEU A 60 -10.38 -8.87 -1.39
N ASP A 61 -10.40 -10.21 -1.38
CA ASP A 61 -11.58 -10.99 -1.76
C ASP A 61 -12.76 -10.81 -0.78
N ARG A 62 -12.46 -10.40 0.45
CA ARG A 62 -13.46 -10.22 1.52
C ARG A 62 -13.59 -8.77 1.99
N LEU A 63 -13.05 -7.84 1.23
CA LEU A 63 -13.03 -6.44 1.65
C LEU A 63 -14.44 -5.90 1.90
N ASP A 64 -15.40 -6.26 1.06
CA ASP A 64 -16.80 -5.88 1.19
C ASP A 64 -17.50 -6.55 2.39
N GLU A 65 -16.97 -7.68 2.88
CA GLU A 65 -17.55 -8.42 4.01
C GLU A 65 -16.98 -7.97 5.35
N VAL A 66 -15.72 -7.52 5.38
CA VAL A 66 -14.95 -7.24 6.61
C VAL A 66 -15.05 -5.78 7.04
N ALA A 67 -15.16 -4.88 6.09
CA ALA A 67 -15.36 -3.47 6.34
C ALA A 67 -16.15 -2.89 5.18
N GLU A 68 -17.35 -2.43 5.42
CA GLU A 68 -17.98 -1.48 4.49
C GLU A 68 -17.18 -0.17 4.62
N PRO A 69 -16.26 0.14 3.69
CA PRO A 69 -15.65 1.46 3.69
C PRO A 69 -16.75 2.47 3.44
N PRO A 70 -16.63 3.68 3.96
CA PRO A 70 -17.55 4.74 3.60
C PRO A 70 -17.54 4.90 2.07
N THR A 71 -18.67 5.17 1.48
CA THR A 71 -18.78 5.40 0.02
C THR A 71 -18.13 6.71 -0.40
N ASP A 72 -17.88 7.58 0.54
CA ASP A 72 -17.15 8.84 0.43
C ASP A 72 -16.28 9.06 1.68
N GLY A 73 -15.48 10.12 1.70
CA GLY A 73 -14.55 10.40 2.80
C GLY A 73 -13.12 9.99 2.49
N THR A 74 -12.32 9.80 3.53
CA THR A 74 -10.89 9.50 3.42
C THR A 74 -10.55 8.14 4.01
N LEU A 75 -9.93 7.29 3.19
CA LEU A 75 -9.34 6.02 3.61
C LEU A 75 -7.82 6.15 3.56
N VAL A 76 -7.14 5.69 4.61
CA VAL A 76 -5.67 5.63 4.68
C VAL A 76 -5.21 4.17 4.60
N ASP A 77 -4.32 3.87 3.67
CA ASP A 77 -3.60 2.60 3.54
C ASP A 77 -2.16 2.78 4.06
N LEU A 78 -1.86 2.22 5.23
CA LEU A 78 -0.55 2.31 5.87
C LEU A 78 0.34 1.13 5.47
N GLY A 79 1.51 1.44 4.89
CA GLY A 79 2.40 0.43 4.35
C GLY A 79 1.91 -0.07 2.99
N CYS A 80 1.59 0.85 2.09
CA CYS A 80 0.88 0.55 0.84
C CYS A 80 1.62 -0.38 -0.12
N GLY A 81 2.94 -0.51 -0.02
CA GLY A 81 3.74 -1.37 -0.89
C GLY A 81 3.63 -0.97 -2.36
N TRP A 82 3.24 -1.89 -3.24
CA TRP A 82 2.96 -1.58 -4.64
C TRP A 82 1.50 -1.16 -4.90
N GLY A 83 0.69 -1.06 -3.86
CA GLY A 83 -0.63 -0.46 -3.85
C GLY A 83 -1.84 -1.41 -3.90
N PRO A 84 -1.76 -2.71 -3.57
CA PRO A 84 -2.88 -3.63 -3.79
C PRO A 84 -4.16 -3.22 -3.04
N ILE A 85 -4.04 -2.81 -1.79
CA ILE A 85 -5.18 -2.40 -0.95
C ILE A 85 -5.72 -1.03 -1.40
N ALA A 86 -4.83 -0.04 -1.52
CA ALA A 86 -5.21 1.31 -1.96
C ALA A 86 -5.93 1.32 -3.30
N LEU A 87 -5.40 0.57 -4.29
CA LEU A 87 -5.97 0.48 -5.62
C LEU A 87 -7.33 -0.24 -5.61
N THR A 88 -7.46 -1.32 -4.84
CA THR A 88 -8.74 -2.04 -4.71
C THR A 88 -9.81 -1.14 -4.09
N ALA A 89 -9.49 -0.44 -3.01
CA ALA A 89 -10.42 0.50 -2.39
C ALA A 89 -10.85 1.62 -3.35
N ALA A 90 -9.89 2.19 -4.08
CA ALA A 90 -10.17 3.25 -5.05
C ALA A 90 -11.01 2.79 -6.24
N LEU A 91 -10.83 1.53 -6.70
CA LEU A 91 -11.63 0.93 -7.77
C LEU A 91 -13.06 0.64 -7.34
N LEU A 92 -13.25 0.12 -6.13
CA LEU A 92 -14.57 -0.22 -5.59
C LEU A 92 -15.38 1.03 -5.23
N HIS A 93 -14.71 2.07 -4.75
CA HIS A 93 -15.34 3.29 -4.23
C HIS A 93 -14.75 4.56 -4.86
N PRO A 94 -15.20 4.92 -6.08
CA PRO A 94 -14.68 6.11 -6.78
C PRO A 94 -14.89 7.44 -6.02
N GLY A 95 -15.82 7.47 -5.08
CA GLY A 95 -16.08 8.64 -4.23
C GLY A 95 -15.11 8.79 -3.06
N LEU A 96 -14.33 7.75 -2.72
CA LEU A 96 -13.32 7.82 -1.68
C LEU A 96 -12.10 8.62 -2.12
N ARG A 97 -11.53 9.38 -1.20
CA ARG A 97 -10.15 9.82 -1.26
C ARG A 97 -9.28 8.76 -0.58
N VAL A 98 -8.43 8.10 -1.33
CA VAL A 98 -7.49 7.11 -0.80
C VAL A 98 -6.12 7.75 -0.61
N VAL A 99 -5.60 7.71 0.60
CA VAL A 99 -4.25 8.19 0.96
C VAL A 99 -3.38 6.97 1.25
N ALA A 100 -2.50 6.65 0.31
CA ALA A 100 -1.55 5.56 0.43
C ALA A 100 -0.24 6.07 1.04
N VAL A 101 0.21 5.45 2.13
CA VAL A 101 1.38 5.89 2.89
C VAL A 101 2.40 4.76 2.97
N ASP A 102 3.67 5.06 2.70
CA ASP A 102 4.76 4.13 2.93
C ASP A 102 6.06 4.87 3.25
N VAL A 103 6.88 4.28 4.11
CA VAL A 103 8.23 4.79 4.42
C VAL A 103 9.18 4.61 3.23
N SER A 104 8.98 3.57 2.43
CA SER A 104 9.79 3.27 1.25
C SER A 104 9.42 4.18 0.08
N GLU A 105 10.37 4.95 -0.41
CA GLU A 105 10.21 5.77 -1.61
C GLU A 105 9.84 4.91 -2.83
N ARG A 106 10.47 3.73 -2.97
CA ARG A 106 10.17 2.80 -4.07
C ARG A 106 8.75 2.26 -4.01
N ALA A 107 8.23 1.96 -2.82
CA ALA A 107 6.85 1.55 -2.65
C ALA A 107 5.88 2.67 -3.08
N ARG A 108 6.16 3.91 -2.67
CA ARG A 108 5.37 5.08 -3.07
C ARG A 108 5.38 5.30 -4.59
N GLU A 109 6.54 5.21 -5.23
CA GLU A 109 6.67 5.30 -6.69
C GLU A 109 5.85 4.23 -7.41
N LEU A 110 5.93 2.97 -6.94
CA LEU A 110 5.15 1.86 -7.51
C LEU A 110 3.64 2.08 -7.35
N THR A 111 3.18 2.45 -6.16
CA THR A 111 1.77 2.74 -5.92
C THR A 111 1.28 3.89 -6.81
N ALA A 112 2.05 4.97 -6.94
CA ALA A 112 1.69 6.10 -7.79
C ALA A 112 1.65 5.71 -9.28
N GLU A 113 2.62 4.92 -9.76
CA GLU A 113 2.62 4.42 -11.13
C GLU A 113 1.42 3.49 -11.39
N ASN A 114 1.14 2.58 -10.46
CA ASN A 114 0.04 1.63 -10.58
C ASN A 114 -1.33 2.32 -10.54
N ALA A 115 -1.50 3.36 -9.73
CA ALA A 115 -2.71 4.19 -9.74
C ALA A 115 -2.94 4.83 -11.11
N ARG A 116 -1.89 5.39 -11.73
CA ARG A 116 -1.96 5.95 -13.09
C ARG A 116 -2.30 4.88 -14.14
N ARG A 117 -1.67 3.70 -14.07
CA ARG A 117 -1.95 2.58 -14.98
C ARG A 117 -3.39 2.08 -14.87
N ALA A 118 -3.94 2.08 -13.66
CA ALA A 118 -5.33 1.71 -13.39
C ALA A 118 -6.34 2.83 -13.73
N GLY A 119 -5.87 4.02 -14.09
CA GLY A 119 -6.72 5.18 -14.39
C GLY A 119 -7.40 5.78 -13.17
N LEU A 120 -6.77 5.69 -12.00
CA LEU A 120 -7.31 6.17 -10.72
C LEU A 120 -6.82 7.59 -10.42
N GLU A 121 -7.75 8.49 -10.22
CA GLU A 121 -7.49 9.90 -9.84
C GLU A 121 -7.72 10.17 -8.35
N ASN A 122 -8.33 9.22 -7.64
CA ASN A 122 -8.70 9.33 -6.24
C ASN A 122 -7.67 8.71 -5.27
N VAL A 123 -6.46 8.40 -5.74
CA VAL A 123 -5.35 7.88 -4.93
C VAL A 123 -4.28 8.96 -4.81
N GLN A 124 -3.95 9.34 -3.57
CA GLN A 124 -2.84 10.21 -3.22
C GLN A 124 -1.78 9.39 -2.49
N VAL A 125 -0.53 9.49 -2.91
CA VAL A 125 0.58 8.74 -2.30
C VAL A 125 1.49 9.71 -1.55
N LEU A 126 1.74 9.42 -0.27
CA LEU A 126 2.50 10.30 0.64
C LEU A 126 3.57 9.51 1.41
N SER A 127 4.64 10.19 1.79
CA SER A 127 5.51 9.72 2.88
C SER A 127 4.84 10.00 4.23
N PRO A 128 5.24 9.33 5.31
CA PRO A 128 4.68 9.60 6.65
C PRO A 128 4.77 11.08 7.06
N GLU A 129 5.84 11.76 6.68
CA GLU A 129 6.09 13.17 7.01
C GLU A 129 5.21 14.15 6.22
N GLU A 130 4.68 13.71 5.07
CA GLU A 130 3.80 14.51 4.22
C GLU A 130 2.33 14.41 4.63
N VAL A 131 1.98 13.45 5.50
CA VAL A 131 0.59 13.30 5.97
C VAL A 131 0.25 14.49 6.87
N PRO A 132 -0.82 15.28 6.52
CA PRO A 132 -1.23 16.39 7.36
C PRO A 132 -1.64 15.92 8.78
N GLU A 133 -1.20 16.63 9.82
CA GLU A 133 -1.54 16.31 11.21
C GLU A 133 -3.06 16.38 11.49
N ASP A 134 -3.77 17.20 10.74
CA ASP A 134 -5.21 17.42 10.84
C ASP A 134 -6.02 16.61 9.81
N LEU A 135 -5.42 15.62 9.17
CA LEU A 135 -6.11 14.78 8.20
C LEU A 135 -7.28 14.05 8.87
N ALA A 136 -8.50 14.37 8.45
CA ALA A 136 -9.67 13.62 8.87
C ALA A 136 -9.70 12.26 8.14
N VAL A 137 -9.75 11.18 8.90
CA VAL A 137 -9.70 9.81 8.39
C VAL A 137 -10.98 9.09 8.81
N ASP A 138 -11.71 8.53 7.83
CA ASP A 138 -12.93 7.77 8.05
C ASP A 138 -12.67 6.27 8.16
N ALA A 139 -11.62 5.78 7.49
CA ALA A 139 -11.15 4.40 7.58
C ALA A 139 -9.63 4.30 7.42
N MET A 140 -9.03 3.29 8.06
CA MET A 140 -7.60 3.01 7.98
C MET A 140 -7.38 1.50 7.83
N TRP A 141 -6.53 1.12 6.90
CA TRP A 141 -6.13 -0.28 6.64
C TRP A 141 -4.63 -0.44 6.53
#